data_f4f41a9d06825771e2d907491da35fe4
#
_entry.id   f4f41a9d06825771e2d907491da35fe4
#
_cell.length_a   1.000
_cell.length_b   1.000
_cell.length_c   1.000
_cell.angle_alpha   90.00
_cell.angle_beta   90.00
_cell.angle_gamma   90.00
#
_symmetry.space_group_name_H-M   'P 1'
#
loop_
_entity.id
_entity.type
_entity.pdbx_description
1 polymer ?
#
loop_
_entity_poly.entity_id
_entity_poly.type
_entity_poly.pdbx_seq_one_letter_code
_entity_poly.pdbx_strand_id
1 'polypeptide(L)'
;MSEQAARRTRALSCWRGPVEPRPLGGGISNHNFLVEDGERFFVRIGEDFPVHNVLRRFELAASRAAHAAGIAPEVVHAEPGAMVFRYVEGRTLAPEDLRTETMLERVVPLVRTAHEAIPRHFRGPAPIFWVFQVLRDYAARLAAVGHRLAAGLPRYMAAAERLERMVGPIDIVFGHNDLLAANLIDDGRRLWLVDWEYGGFNSPLFDLGGLASNNELSPALEDRLLELYFETPVTDDLRRRYQAMKCASLLREAMWSMVSEIHLTIEFDYQAYTAENLDRFERAYATLANP
;
A
#
# COMPACT_ATOMS: atom_id res chain seq x y z
N MET A 1 -1.68 6.18 -22.20
CA MET A 1 -0.79 7.04 -21.36
C MET A 1 -0.80 8.45 -21.92
N SER A 2 -0.90 9.46 -21.06
CA SER A 2 -1.12 10.82 -21.56
C SER A 2 0.18 11.43 -22.04
N GLU A 3 0.22 11.87 -23.28
CA GLU A 3 1.30 12.70 -23.88
C GLU A 3 1.56 13.95 -23.01
N GLN A 4 0.57 14.40 -22.27
CA GLN A 4 0.71 15.49 -21.33
C GLN A 4 1.66 15.15 -20.17
N ALA A 5 1.59 13.93 -19.62
CA ALA A 5 2.50 13.48 -18.55
C ALA A 5 3.94 13.35 -19.07
N ALA A 6 4.14 12.85 -20.29
CA ALA A 6 5.46 12.79 -20.93
C ALA A 6 6.04 14.19 -21.18
N ARG A 7 5.22 15.14 -21.70
CA ARG A 7 5.64 16.55 -21.85
C ARG A 7 6.02 17.17 -20.51
N ARG A 8 5.23 16.91 -19.46
CA ARG A 8 5.54 17.39 -18.11
C ARG A 8 6.85 16.81 -17.59
N THR A 9 7.10 15.52 -17.82
CA THR A 9 8.37 14.88 -17.45
C THR A 9 9.57 15.54 -18.15
N ARG A 10 9.48 15.83 -19.45
CA ARG A 10 10.55 16.55 -20.18
C ARG A 10 10.81 17.96 -19.65
N ALA A 11 9.79 18.60 -19.08
CA ALA A 11 9.85 19.98 -18.59
C ALA A 11 10.32 20.13 -17.15
N LEU A 12 10.61 19.02 -16.42
CA LEU A 12 11.10 19.08 -15.05
C LEU A 12 12.44 19.81 -14.99
N SER A 13 12.62 20.66 -13.97
CA SER A 13 13.77 21.55 -13.85
C SER A 13 15.08 20.86 -13.44
N CYS A 14 15.02 19.57 -13.11
CA CYS A 14 16.18 18.81 -12.63
C CYS A 14 17.09 18.24 -13.73
N TRP A 15 16.67 18.27 -15.00
CA TRP A 15 17.42 17.68 -16.09
C TRP A 15 18.61 18.57 -16.53
N ARG A 16 19.73 17.92 -16.86
CA ARG A 16 20.93 18.61 -17.41
C ARG A 16 20.79 19.00 -18.88
N GLY A 17 19.88 18.31 -19.59
CA GLY A 17 19.60 18.53 -21.00
C GLY A 17 18.27 17.93 -21.45
N PRO A 18 17.99 17.91 -22.74
CA PRO A 18 16.77 17.27 -23.26
C PRO A 18 16.74 15.78 -22.91
N VAL A 19 15.62 15.31 -22.40
CA VAL A 19 15.42 13.90 -22.02
C VAL A 19 14.23 13.29 -22.79
N GLU A 20 14.26 11.97 -22.96
CA GLU A 20 13.17 11.22 -23.58
C GLU A 20 12.58 10.24 -22.55
N PRO A 21 11.39 10.55 -22.00
CA PRO A 21 10.70 9.68 -21.02
C PRO A 21 10.21 8.40 -21.69
N ARG A 22 10.64 7.26 -21.18
CA ARG A 22 10.12 5.93 -21.58
C ARG A 22 9.03 5.53 -20.59
N PRO A 23 7.80 5.28 -21.04
CA PRO A 23 6.74 4.86 -20.16
C PRO A 23 7.06 3.55 -19.45
N LEU A 24 6.81 3.50 -18.15
CA LEU A 24 6.84 2.28 -17.35
C LEU A 24 5.40 1.83 -17.07
N GLY A 25 5.14 0.53 -17.26
CA GLY A 25 3.89 -0.09 -16.84
C GLY A 25 3.81 -0.19 -15.32
N GLY A 26 2.60 -0.41 -14.80
CA GLY A 26 2.33 -0.53 -13.37
C GLY A 26 1.84 0.76 -12.73
N GLY A 27 0.96 0.60 -11.74
CA GLY A 27 0.27 1.70 -11.06
C GLY A 27 -1.05 2.07 -11.73
N ILE A 28 -2.10 2.15 -10.91
CA ILE A 28 -3.47 2.47 -11.34
C ILE A 28 -3.73 3.99 -11.21
N SER A 29 -2.93 4.72 -10.44
CA SER A 29 -3.18 6.12 -10.06
C SER A 29 -2.19 7.12 -10.67
N ASN A 30 -1.07 6.67 -11.27
CA ASN A 30 0.03 7.53 -11.66
C ASN A 30 0.54 7.22 -13.07
N HIS A 31 1.20 8.20 -13.70
CA HIS A 31 1.99 7.98 -14.91
C HIS A 31 3.47 7.85 -14.53
N ASN A 32 4.05 6.71 -14.83
CA ASN A 32 5.43 6.40 -14.46
C ASN A 32 6.32 6.36 -15.71
N PHE A 33 7.52 6.88 -15.59
CA PHE A 33 8.51 6.93 -16.67
C PHE A 33 9.91 6.54 -16.17
N LEU A 34 10.66 5.91 -17.05
CA LEU A 34 12.11 5.81 -16.96
C LEU A 34 12.72 6.96 -17.75
N VAL A 35 13.64 7.69 -17.13
CA VAL A 35 14.40 8.77 -17.79
C VAL A 35 15.89 8.53 -17.60
N GLU A 36 16.66 8.76 -18.66
CA GLU A 36 18.13 8.71 -18.65
C GLU A 36 18.68 10.14 -18.82
N ASP A 37 19.48 10.59 -17.83
CA ASP A 37 20.19 11.87 -17.84
C ASP A 37 21.55 11.73 -17.12
N GLY A 38 22.48 10.98 -17.76
CA GLY A 38 23.74 10.57 -17.15
C GLY A 38 23.60 9.38 -16.19
N GLU A 39 22.48 9.31 -15.49
CA GLU A 39 22.03 8.20 -14.65
C GLU A 39 20.59 7.85 -15.02
N ARG A 40 20.05 6.78 -14.42
CA ARG A 40 18.65 6.39 -14.61
C ARG A 40 17.78 6.88 -13.47
N PHE A 41 16.60 7.37 -13.82
CA PHE A 41 15.62 7.90 -12.89
C PHE A 41 14.23 7.30 -13.13
N PHE A 42 13.54 6.99 -12.05
CA PHE A 42 12.11 6.72 -12.06
C PHE A 42 11.37 8.04 -11.82
N VAL A 43 10.45 8.38 -12.70
CA VAL A 43 9.66 9.61 -12.61
C VAL A 43 8.19 9.25 -12.43
N ARG A 44 7.57 9.78 -11.39
CA ARG A 44 6.14 9.68 -11.13
C ARG A 44 5.48 11.03 -11.39
N ILE A 45 4.48 11.02 -12.28
CA ILE A 45 3.60 12.16 -12.52
C ILE A 45 2.22 11.80 -12.02
N GLY A 46 1.70 12.55 -11.05
CA GLY A 46 0.39 12.31 -10.45
C GLY A 46 -0.04 13.45 -9.54
N GLU A 47 -1.32 13.73 -9.54
CA GLU A 47 -1.93 14.72 -8.67
C GLU A 47 -2.39 14.09 -7.34
N ASP A 48 -2.80 14.94 -6.39
CA ASP A 48 -3.46 14.47 -5.17
C ASP A 48 -4.72 13.67 -5.51
N PHE A 49 -4.98 12.63 -4.71
CA PHE A 49 -6.16 11.81 -4.84
C PHE A 49 -6.92 11.73 -3.50
N PRO A 50 -7.60 12.83 -3.11
CA PRO A 50 -8.15 12.98 -1.76
C PRO A 50 -9.23 11.97 -1.39
N VAL A 51 -9.93 11.37 -2.37
CA VAL A 51 -10.95 10.34 -2.11
C VAL A 51 -10.35 9.07 -1.50
N HIS A 52 -9.06 8.82 -1.73
CA HIS A 52 -8.30 7.72 -1.14
C HIS A 52 -7.29 8.20 -0.07
N ASN A 53 -7.37 9.47 0.35
CA ASN A 53 -6.43 10.11 1.27
C ASN A 53 -4.98 10.14 0.76
N VAL A 54 -4.76 10.00 -0.56
CA VAL A 54 -3.46 10.13 -1.19
C VAL A 54 -3.17 11.61 -1.46
N LEU A 55 -2.19 12.14 -0.72
CA LEU A 55 -1.71 13.52 -0.87
C LEU A 55 -0.21 13.49 -1.16
N ARG A 56 0.21 14.02 -2.30
CA ARG A 56 1.60 13.94 -2.79
C ARG A 56 2.63 14.52 -1.82
N ARG A 57 2.22 15.51 -1.01
CA ARG A 57 3.08 16.03 0.06
C ARG A 57 3.40 14.99 1.15
N PHE A 58 2.47 14.10 1.47
CA PHE A 58 2.69 13.03 2.46
C PHE A 58 3.50 11.89 1.86
N GLU A 59 3.22 11.50 0.62
CA GLU A 59 4.03 10.54 -0.13
C GLU A 59 5.49 11.00 -0.23
N LEU A 60 5.73 12.27 -0.56
CA LEU A 60 7.08 12.84 -0.63
C LEU A 60 7.79 12.78 0.72
N ALA A 61 7.09 13.14 1.81
CA ALA A 61 7.67 13.09 3.15
C ALA A 61 7.97 11.65 3.58
N ALA A 62 7.06 10.70 3.28
CA ALA A 62 7.25 9.27 3.56
C ALA A 62 8.40 8.68 2.75
N SER A 63 8.47 8.96 1.44
CA SER A 63 9.56 8.49 0.56
C SER A 63 10.92 8.99 1.01
N ARG A 64 11.03 10.27 1.41
CA ARG A 64 12.28 10.83 1.94
C ARG A 64 12.68 10.20 3.27
N ALA A 65 11.71 9.97 4.17
CA ALA A 65 11.97 9.32 5.44
C ALA A 65 12.36 7.85 5.27
N ALA A 66 11.73 7.14 4.33
CA ALA A 66 12.06 5.76 3.99
C ALA A 66 13.47 5.65 3.35
N HIS A 67 13.85 6.62 2.49
CA HIS A 67 15.23 6.72 2.00
C HIS A 67 16.22 6.94 3.15
N ALA A 68 15.95 7.88 4.04
CA ALA A 68 16.80 8.15 5.21
C ALA A 68 16.90 6.95 6.18
N ALA A 69 15.87 6.10 6.24
CA ALA A 69 15.88 4.82 6.93
C ALA A 69 16.63 3.71 6.15
N GLY A 70 17.09 3.99 4.94
CA GLY A 70 17.88 3.07 4.13
C GLY A 70 17.08 2.00 3.40
N ILE A 71 15.75 2.11 3.27
CA ILE A 71 14.88 1.07 2.71
C ILE A 71 14.20 1.46 1.38
N ALA A 72 14.31 2.72 0.96
CA ALA A 72 13.72 3.22 -0.28
C ALA A 72 14.76 4.00 -1.12
N PRO A 73 14.55 4.14 -2.45
CA PRO A 73 15.41 4.94 -3.30
C PRO A 73 15.36 6.43 -2.92
N GLU A 74 16.41 7.15 -3.26
CA GLU A 74 16.52 8.59 -3.07
C GLU A 74 15.48 9.34 -3.90
N VAL A 75 14.78 10.30 -3.29
CA VAL A 75 14.02 11.32 -4.01
C VAL A 75 14.96 12.44 -4.41
N VAL A 76 15.40 12.45 -5.65
CA VAL A 76 16.39 13.41 -6.16
C VAL A 76 15.77 14.76 -6.53
N HIS A 77 14.48 14.78 -6.89
CA HIS A 77 13.76 16.00 -7.19
C HIS A 77 12.26 15.83 -6.92
N ALA A 78 11.61 16.91 -6.54
CA ALA A 78 10.16 16.94 -6.41
C ALA A 78 9.63 18.35 -6.66
N GLU A 79 8.54 18.44 -7.40
CA GLU A 79 7.73 19.64 -7.60
C GLU A 79 6.23 19.27 -7.64
N PRO A 80 5.28 20.22 -7.59
CA PRO A 80 3.87 19.89 -7.55
C PRO A 80 3.45 18.92 -8.65
N GLY A 81 2.89 17.75 -8.27
CA GLY A 81 2.46 16.70 -9.20
C GLY A 81 3.58 15.90 -9.86
N ALA A 82 4.84 16.00 -9.41
CA ALA A 82 5.95 15.23 -9.94
C ALA A 82 6.96 14.86 -8.86
N MET A 83 7.46 13.62 -8.89
CA MET A 83 8.58 13.15 -8.08
C MET A 83 9.55 12.36 -8.95
N VAL A 84 10.85 12.59 -8.74
CA VAL A 84 11.95 11.92 -9.43
C VAL A 84 12.75 11.14 -8.42
N PHE A 85 12.87 9.85 -8.62
CA PHE A 85 13.62 8.94 -7.77
C PHE A 85 14.82 8.40 -8.51
N ARG A 86 15.89 8.09 -7.78
CA ARG A 86 16.97 7.27 -8.32
C ARG A 86 16.42 5.92 -8.72
N TYR A 87 16.71 5.48 -9.94
CA TYR A 87 16.22 4.20 -10.43
C TYR A 87 16.91 3.05 -9.69
N VAL A 88 16.12 2.07 -9.25
CA VAL A 88 16.64 0.84 -8.65
C VAL A 88 16.75 -0.23 -9.73
N GLU A 89 17.99 -0.64 -10.01
CA GLU A 89 18.24 -1.80 -10.86
C GLU A 89 17.90 -3.07 -10.09
N GLY A 90 16.86 -3.77 -10.51
CA GLY A 90 16.44 -4.96 -9.80
C GLY A 90 15.19 -5.61 -10.42
N ARG A 91 14.80 -6.71 -9.87
CA ARG A 91 13.58 -7.42 -10.24
C ARG A 91 12.47 -7.05 -9.26
N THR A 92 11.38 -6.55 -9.76
CA THR A 92 10.13 -6.42 -8.97
C THR A 92 9.62 -7.80 -8.60
N LEU A 93 9.26 -8.00 -7.33
CA LEU A 93 8.74 -9.29 -6.87
C LEU A 93 7.31 -9.54 -7.39
N ALA A 94 6.99 -10.82 -7.54
CA ALA A 94 5.64 -11.31 -7.78
C ALA A 94 5.07 -11.92 -6.49
N PRO A 95 3.74 -12.08 -6.35
CA PRO A 95 3.13 -12.68 -5.16
C PRO A 95 3.71 -14.05 -4.80
N GLU A 96 4.07 -14.87 -5.80
CA GLU A 96 4.65 -16.20 -5.63
C GLU A 96 6.01 -16.16 -4.92
N ASP A 97 6.80 -15.10 -5.14
CA ASP A 97 8.10 -14.93 -4.47
C ASP A 97 7.95 -14.86 -2.95
N LEU A 98 6.85 -14.25 -2.47
CA LEU A 98 6.58 -14.06 -1.03
C LEU A 98 6.08 -15.33 -0.32
N ARG A 99 5.70 -16.35 -1.07
CA ARG A 99 5.13 -17.62 -0.54
C ARG A 99 6.20 -18.59 -0.06
N THR A 100 7.32 -18.10 0.44
CA THR A 100 8.43 -18.90 0.98
C THR A 100 8.93 -18.31 2.30
N GLU A 101 9.35 -19.17 3.24
CA GLU A 101 9.96 -18.71 4.50
C GLU A 101 11.20 -17.86 4.27
N THR A 102 12.06 -18.28 3.34
CA THR A 102 13.30 -17.55 2.99
C THR A 102 13.03 -16.12 2.55
N MET A 103 11.95 -15.89 1.79
CA MET A 103 11.61 -14.52 1.39
C MET A 103 10.98 -13.74 2.55
N LEU A 104 10.17 -14.36 3.40
CA LEU A 104 9.64 -13.71 4.59
C LEU A 104 10.77 -13.29 5.54
N GLU A 105 11.83 -14.09 5.69
CA GLU A 105 13.04 -13.73 6.45
C GLU A 105 13.78 -12.51 5.90
N ARG A 106 13.61 -12.18 4.61
CA ARG A 106 14.16 -10.97 3.98
C ARG A 106 13.20 -9.77 4.07
N VAL A 107 11.91 -10.00 3.93
CA VAL A 107 10.89 -8.95 3.90
C VAL A 107 10.55 -8.43 5.29
N VAL A 108 10.45 -9.30 6.30
CA VAL A 108 10.06 -8.88 7.66
C VAL A 108 11.03 -7.86 8.27
N PRO A 109 12.36 -8.01 8.19
CA PRO A 109 13.29 -6.97 8.66
C PRO A 109 13.10 -5.63 7.94
N LEU A 110 12.76 -5.64 6.65
CA LEU A 110 12.46 -4.44 5.88
C LEU A 110 11.20 -3.74 6.41
N VAL A 111 10.12 -4.49 6.65
CA VAL A 111 8.87 -3.98 7.23
C VAL A 111 9.10 -3.44 8.65
N ARG A 112 9.83 -4.16 9.50
CA ARG A 112 10.20 -3.67 10.84
C ARG A 112 10.99 -2.37 10.77
N THR A 113 11.94 -2.26 9.84
CA THR A 113 12.69 -1.01 9.62
C THR A 113 11.75 0.12 9.21
N ALA A 114 10.77 -0.13 8.35
CA ALA A 114 9.76 0.86 8.02
C ALA A 114 9.01 1.34 9.28
N HIS A 115 8.52 0.42 10.08
CA HIS A 115 7.72 0.69 11.27
C HIS A 115 8.50 1.46 12.36
N GLU A 116 9.77 1.13 12.57
CA GLU A 116 10.57 1.64 13.70
C GLU A 116 11.46 2.85 13.34
N ALA A 117 12.01 2.87 12.11
CA ALA A 117 12.99 3.87 11.72
C ALA A 117 12.37 5.08 11.01
N ILE A 118 11.35 4.89 10.17
CA ILE A 118 10.71 6.01 9.46
C ILE A 118 10.23 7.12 10.40
N PRO A 119 9.57 6.83 11.57
CA PRO A 119 9.15 7.90 12.49
C PRO A 119 10.28 8.83 12.94
N ARG A 120 11.51 8.32 13.01
CA ARG A 120 12.69 9.12 13.42
C ARG A 120 13.12 10.12 12.34
N HIS A 121 12.80 9.84 11.09
CA HIS A 121 13.18 10.65 9.91
C HIS A 121 12.02 11.45 9.34
N PHE A 122 10.78 11.05 9.60
CA PHE A 122 9.59 11.75 9.12
C PHE A 122 9.50 13.15 9.72
N ARG A 123 9.17 14.15 8.91
CA ARG A 123 9.04 15.55 9.32
C ARG A 123 7.75 16.15 8.77
N GLY A 124 7.11 16.95 9.60
CA GLY A 124 5.83 17.60 9.30
C GLY A 124 4.62 16.75 9.71
N PRO A 125 3.41 17.17 9.30
CA PRO A 125 2.18 16.44 9.57
C PRO A 125 2.20 15.08 8.89
N ALA A 126 1.79 14.02 9.59
CA ALA A 126 1.68 12.68 9.05
C ALA A 126 0.24 12.20 9.11
N PRO A 127 -0.23 11.47 8.09
CA PRO A 127 -1.58 10.87 8.13
C PRO A 127 -1.63 9.74 9.16
N ILE A 128 -2.82 9.54 9.71
CA ILE A 128 -3.20 8.32 10.42
C ILE A 128 -4.03 7.49 9.45
N PHE A 129 -3.55 6.32 9.09
CA PHE A 129 -4.25 5.37 8.26
C PHE A 129 -4.98 4.35 9.16
N TRP A 130 -6.10 4.75 9.76
CA TRP A 130 -6.92 3.81 10.53
C TRP A 130 -7.95 3.17 9.62
N VAL A 131 -7.75 1.90 9.27
CA VAL A 131 -8.57 1.19 8.27
C VAL A 131 -10.07 1.30 8.54
N PHE A 132 -10.50 1.22 9.80
CA PHE A 132 -11.92 1.33 10.14
C PHE A 132 -12.50 2.73 9.90
N GLN A 133 -11.68 3.78 10.02
CA GLN A 133 -12.09 5.14 9.64
C GLN A 133 -12.14 5.28 8.10
N VAL A 134 -11.20 4.68 7.39
CA VAL A 134 -11.21 4.64 5.91
C VAL A 134 -12.48 3.94 5.41
N LEU A 135 -12.87 2.81 6.02
CA LEU A 135 -14.10 2.09 5.68
C LEU A 135 -15.36 2.94 5.91
N ARG A 136 -15.43 3.69 7.03
CA ARG A 136 -16.54 4.62 7.31
C ARG A 136 -16.63 5.74 6.27
N ASP A 137 -15.50 6.33 5.89
CA ASP A 137 -15.45 7.38 4.87
C ASP A 137 -15.89 6.85 3.50
N TYR A 138 -15.37 5.68 3.08
CA TYR A 138 -15.79 5.04 1.85
C TYR A 138 -17.28 4.70 1.85
N ALA A 139 -17.81 4.15 2.96
CA ALA A 139 -19.24 3.85 3.06
C ALA A 139 -20.10 5.10 2.92
N ALA A 140 -19.72 6.21 3.56
CA ALA A 140 -20.44 7.47 3.45
C ALA A 140 -20.42 8.01 2.01
N ARG A 141 -19.27 7.96 1.31
CA ARG A 141 -19.16 8.37 -0.09
C ARG A 141 -20.01 7.51 -1.01
N LEU A 142 -19.93 6.19 -0.88
CA LEU A 142 -20.69 5.24 -1.69
C LEU A 142 -22.20 5.39 -1.50
N ALA A 143 -22.64 5.64 -0.24
CA ALA A 143 -24.05 5.92 0.06
C ALA A 143 -24.52 7.24 -0.55
N ALA A 144 -23.70 8.29 -0.48
CA ALA A 144 -24.06 9.61 -0.99
C ALA A 144 -24.31 9.63 -2.51
N VAL A 145 -23.59 8.78 -3.26
CA VAL A 145 -23.78 8.69 -4.74
C VAL A 145 -24.75 7.59 -5.16
N GLY A 146 -25.29 6.81 -4.21
CA GLY A 146 -26.17 5.68 -4.53
C GLY A 146 -25.48 4.59 -5.33
N HIS A 147 -24.24 4.23 -4.94
CA HIS A 147 -23.48 3.17 -5.62
C HIS A 147 -24.28 1.87 -5.73
N ARG A 148 -24.09 1.09 -6.81
CA ARG A 148 -24.82 -0.17 -7.11
C ARG A 148 -24.83 -1.18 -5.95
N LEU A 149 -23.81 -1.17 -5.08
CA LEU A 149 -23.69 -2.04 -3.89
C LEU A 149 -24.06 -1.33 -2.59
N ALA A 150 -24.65 -0.13 -2.62
CA ALA A 150 -24.99 0.65 -1.43
C ALA A 150 -25.92 -0.10 -0.44
N ALA A 151 -26.81 -0.96 -0.93
CA ALA A 151 -27.68 -1.79 -0.10
C ALA A 151 -26.92 -2.76 0.83
N GLY A 152 -25.71 -3.16 0.49
CA GLY A 152 -24.83 -4.01 1.29
C GLY A 152 -24.02 -3.28 2.36
N LEU A 153 -23.88 -1.96 2.27
CA LEU A 153 -23.01 -1.16 3.16
C LEU A 153 -23.35 -1.32 4.65
N PRO A 154 -24.62 -1.36 5.10
CA PRO A 154 -24.91 -1.56 6.53
C PRO A 154 -24.33 -2.87 7.08
N ARG A 155 -24.36 -3.96 6.30
CA ARG A 155 -23.77 -5.25 6.68
C ARG A 155 -22.25 -5.15 6.77
N TYR A 156 -21.60 -4.51 5.82
CA TYR A 156 -20.13 -4.34 5.83
C TYR A 156 -19.69 -3.46 6.99
N MET A 157 -20.44 -2.40 7.32
CA MET A 157 -20.14 -1.56 8.47
C MET A 157 -20.32 -2.27 9.80
N ALA A 158 -21.37 -3.10 9.97
CA ALA A 158 -21.54 -3.94 11.14
C ALA A 158 -20.39 -4.97 11.29
N ALA A 159 -19.92 -5.54 10.18
CA ALA A 159 -18.72 -6.40 10.18
C ALA A 159 -17.48 -5.61 10.59
N ALA A 160 -17.24 -4.43 10.00
CA ALA A 160 -16.11 -3.57 10.34
C ALA A 160 -16.08 -3.20 11.83
N GLU A 161 -17.22 -2.84 12.43
CA GLU A 161 -17.32 -2.56 13.87
C GLU A 161 -16.98 -3.78 14.74
N ARG A 162 -17.40 -4.97 14.32
CA ARG A 162 -17.04 -6.21 15.02
C ARG A 162 -15.54 -6.48 14.93
N LEU A 163 -14.95 -6.33 13.75
CA LEU A 163 -13.51 -6.50 13.52
C LEU A 163 -12.70 -5.49 14.35
N GLU A 164 -13.12 -4.22 14.39
CA GLU A 164 -12.46 -3.18 15.18
C GLU A 164 -12.42 -3.53 16.68
N ARG A 165 -13.54 -4.03 17.22
CA ARG A 165 -13.58 -4.54 18.61
C ARG A 165 -12.67 -5.75 18.83
N MET A 166 -12.54 -6.64 17.84
CA MET A 166 -11.66 -7.82 17.93
C MET A 166 -10.18 -7.45 17.88
N VAL A 167 -9.82 -6.42 17.11
CA VAL A 167 -8.45 -5.90 17.05
C VAL A 167 -8.03 -5.32 18.42
N GLY A 168 -8.94 -4.61 19.11
CA GLY A 168 -8.66 -4.02 20.41
C GLY A 168 -7.58 -2.95 20.40
N PRO A 169 -6.88 -2.71 21.53
CA PRO A 169 -5.78 -1.75 21.61
C PRO A 169 -4.63 -2.09 20.67
N ILE A 170 -4.00 -1.08 20.07
CA ILE A 170 -2.93 -1.25 19.09
C ILE A 170 -1.67 -0.49 19.51
N ASP A 171 -0.52 -1.01 19.09
CA ASP A 171 0.69 -0.23 18.98
C ASP A 171 0.64 0.59 17.70
N ILE A 172 1.20 1.80 17.72
CA ILE A 172 1.24 2.70 16.58
C ILE A 172 2.63 2.68 15.98
N VAL A 173 2.70 2.34 14.70
CA VAL A 173 3.93 2.35 13.89
C VAL A 173 3.71 3.18 12.63
N PHE A 174 4.78 3.49 11.89
CA PHE A 174 4.63 4.09 10.57
C PHE A 174 4.49 2.97 9.53
N GLY A 175 3.27 2.68 9.13
CA GLY A 175 2.95 1.64 8.15
C GLY A 175 3.16 2.11 6.72
N HIS A 176 3.43 1.14 5.85
CA HIS A 176 3.37 1.32 4.40
C HIS A 176 1.92 1.41 3.91
N ASN A 177 1.06 0.60 4.52
CA ASN A 177 -0.39 0.50 4.29
C ASN A 177 -0.80 -0.03 2.90
N ASP A 178 0.17 -0.48 2.09
CA ASP A 178 -0.05 -1.07 0.77
C ASP A 178 1.08 -2.06 0.40
N LEU A 179 1.30 -3.08 1.24
CA LEU A 179 2.36 -4.08 1.04
C LEU A 179 1.98 -5.12 -0.03
N LEU A 180 2.18 -4.72 -1.29
CA LEU A 180 2.11 -5.58 -2.46
C LEU A 180 3.51 -6.12 -2.81
N ALA A 181 3.60 -7.32 -3.40
CA ALA A 181 4.86 -7.80 -3.98
C ALA A 181 5.43 -6.83 -5.02
N ALA A 182 4.55 -6.18 -5.80
CA ALA A 182 4.92 -5.17 -6.80
C ALA A 182 5.64 -3.94 -6.22
N ASN A 183 5.52 -3.70 -4.90
CA ASN A 183 6.20 -2.61 -4.20
C ASN A 183 7.54 -3.03 -3.59
N LEU A 184 7.99 -4.27 -3.87
CA LEU A 184 9.28 -4.81 -3.44
C LEU A 184 10.19 -5.05 -4.64
N ILE A 185 11.40 -4.48 -4.61
CA ILE A 185 12.40 -4.64 -5.66
C ILE A 185 13.63 -5.34 -5.07
N ASP A 186 14.03 -6.47 -5.66
CA ASP A 186 15.25 -7.20 -5.31
C ASP A 186 16.38 -6.82 -6.27
N ASP A 187 17.40 -6.13 -5.78
CA ASP A 187 18.59 -5.74 -6.56
C ASP A 187 19.69 -6.82 -6.56
N GLY A 188 19.39 -8.00 -5.99
CA GLY A 188 20.32 -9.12 -5.83
C GLY A 188 21.20 -9.02 -4.58
N ARG A 189 21.21 -7.89 -3.88
CA ARG A 189 21.92 -7.68 -2.62
C ARG A 189 20.96 -7.46 -1.46
N ARG A 190 19.91 -6.67 -1.70
CA ARG A 190 18.89 -6.33 -0.71
C ARG A 190 17.51 -6.11 -1.36
N LEU A 191 16.50 -6.00 -0.52
CA LEU A 191 15.18 -5.55 -0.93
C LEU A 191 15.04 -4.04 -0.73
N TRP A 192 14.30 -3.43 -1.65
CA TRP A 192 13.85 -2.06 -1.59
C TRP A 192 12.33 -2.03 -1.48
N LEU A 193 11.80 -1.10 -0.68
CA LEU A 193 10.37 -0.89 -0.54
C LEU A 193 10.03 0.47 -1.15
N VAL A 194 9.14 0.45 -2.14
CA VAL A 194 8.75 1.63 -2.94
C VAL A 194 7.25 1.87 -2.84
N ASP A 195 6.79 3.00 -3.37
CA ASP A 195 5.36 3.39 -3.43
C ASP A 195 4.74 3.70 -2.07
N TRP A 196 5.17 4.81 -1.48
CA TRP A 196 4.75 5.29 -0.16
C TRP A 196 3.50 6.18 -0.17
N GLU A 197 2.63 6.07 -1.19
CA GLU A 197 1.47 6.96 -1.33
C GLU A 197 0.42 6.82 -0.21
N TYR A 198 0.35 5.64 0.42
CA TYR A 198 -0.47 5.37 1.61
C TYR A 198 0.32 5.42 2.92
N GLY A 199 1.60 5.79 2.88
CA GLY A 199 2.46 5.83 4.07
C GLY A 199 1.89 6.69 5.19
N GLY A 200 1.71 6.12 6.38
CA GLY A 200 1.09 6.81 7.51
C GLY A 200 1.05 5.95 8.77
N PHE A 201 0.72 6.57 9.90
CA PHE A 201 0.65 5.86 11.18
C PHE A 201 -0.54 4.90 11.24
N ASN A 202 -0.28 3.65 11.63
CA ASN A 202 -1.27 2.58 11.74
C ASN A 202 -0.79 1.50 12.72
N SER A 203 -1.60 0.44 12.88
CA SER A 203 -1.20 -0.80 13.56
C SER A 203 -0.25 -1.63 12.68
N PRO A 204 0.79 -2.26 13.23
CA PRO A 204 1.62 -3.20 12.48
C PRO A 204 0.82 -4.37 11.90
N LEU A 205 -0.26 -4.77 12.58
CA LEU A 205 -1.13 -5.85 12.11
C LEU A 205 -1.81 -5.55 10.77
N PHE A 206 -1.97 -4.27 10.40
CA PHE A 206 -2.53 -3.91 9.10
C PHE A 206 -1.56 -4.22 7.96
N ASP A 207 -0.31 -3.81 8.09
CA ASP A 207 0.72 -4.12 7.10
C ASP A 207 0.97 -5.62 6.98
N LEU A 208 1.05 -6.34 8.12
CA LEU A 208 1.22 -7.79 8.12
C LEU A 208 0.01 -8.51 7.49
N GLY A 209 -1.22 -8.07 7.82
CA GLY A 209 -2.44 -8.60 7.25
C GLY A 209 -2.57 -8.31 5.75
N GLY A 210 -2.20 -7.10 5.31
CA GLY A 210 -2.15 -6.70 3.91
C GLY A 210 -1.10 -7.49 3.13
N LEU A 211 0.12 -7.61 3.67
CA LEU A 211 1.17 -8.44 3.07
C LEU A 211 0.69 -9.87 2.85
N ALA A 212 0.08 -10.49 3.86
CA ALA A 212 -0.40 -11.85 3.75
C ALA A 212 -1.57 -12.00 2.78
N SER A 213 -2.57 -11.13 2.86
CA SER A 213 -3.74 -11.21 1.99
C SER A 213 -3.40 -10.91 0.53
N ASN A 214 -2.65 -9.85 0.25
CA ASN A 214 -2.31 -9.45 -1.11
C ASN A 214 -1.42 -10.46 -1.84
N ASN A 215 -0.67 -11.27 -1.09
CA ASN A 215 0.25 -12.26 -1.65
C ASN A 215 -0.21 -13.72 -1.39
N GLU A 216 -1.42 -13.90 -0.85
CA GLU A 216 -2.06 -15.20 -0.64
C GLU A 216 -1.19 -16.18 0.18
N LEU A 217 -0.64 -15.70 1.30
CA LEU A 217 0.15 -16.55 2.18
C LEU A 217 -0.71 -17.67 2.76
N SER A 218 -0.12 -18.87 2.86
CA SER A 218 -0.75 -19.99 3.57
C SER A 218 -0.83 -19.73 5.08
N PRO A 219 -1.74 -20.37 5.82
CA PRO A 219 -1.81 -20.21 7.28
C PRO A 219 -0.49 -20.47 8.00
N ALA A 220 0.31 -21.42 7.54
CA ALA A 220 1.64 -21.70 8.11
C ALA A 220 2.62 -20.55 7.86
N LEU A 221 2.59 -19.92 6.69
CA LEU A 221 3.42 -18.76 6.39
C LEU A 221 2.92 -17.49 7.11
N GLU A 222 1.62 -17.37 7.38
CA GLU A 222 1.08 -16.29 8.22
C GLU A 222 1.57 -16.42 9.67
N ASP A 223 1.58 -17.62 10.24
CA ASP A 223 2.15 -17.85 11.56
C ASP A 223 3.65 -17.53 11.56
N ARG A 224 4.38 -17.98 10.55
CA ARG A 224 5.81 -17.67 10.42
C ARG A 224 6.07 -16.17 10.27
N LEU A 225 5.24 -15.46 9.51
CA LEU A 225 5.30 -14.00 9.37
C LEU A 225 5.16 -13.30 10.75
N LEU A 226 4.20 -13.72 11.55
CA LEU A 226 3.96 -13.16 12.88
C LEU A 226 5.11 -13.49 13.84
N GLU A 227 5.61 -14.73 13.83
CA GLU A 227 6.77 -15.13 14.64
C GLU A 227 8.02 -14.33 14.32
N LEU A 228 8.30 -14.14 13.02
CA LEU A 228 9.45 -13.35 12.58
C LEU A 228 9.31 -11.87 12.96
N TYR A 229 8.10 -11.32 12.88
CA TYR A 229 7.87 -9.91 13.18
C TYR A 229 7.91 -9.62 14.69
N PHE A 230 7.21 -10.41 15.50
CA PHE A 230 7.11 -10.20 16.96
C PHE A 230 8.21 -10.89 17.76
N GLU A 231 9.01 -11.75 17.12
CA GLU A 231 10.09 -12.53 17.77
C GLU A 231 9.61 -13.37 18.97
N THR A 232 8.34 -13.79 18.91
CA THR A 232 7.69 -14.60 19.94
C THR A 232 6.74 -15.62 19.28
N PRO A 233 6.43 -16.73 19.95
CA PRO A 233 5.42 -17.67 19.47
C PRO A 233 4.06 -16.98 19.31
N VAL A 234 3.31 -17.36 18.27
CA VAL A 234 1.99 -16.81 18.00
C VAL A 234 1.00 -17.30 19.04
N THR A 235 0.44 -16.37 19.83
CA THR A 235 -0.64 -16.67 20.77
C THR A 235 -2.00 -16.64 20.06
N ASP A 236 -3.01 -17.30 20.64
CA ASP A 236 -4.38 -17.27 20.09
C ASP A 236 -4.96 -15.84 20.06
N ASP A 237 -4.60 -14.98 21.02
CA ASP A 237 -5.01 -13.59 21.05
C ASP A 237 -4.37 -12.81 19.89
N LEU A 238 -3.06 -12.93 19.69
CA LEU A 238 -2.37 -12.30 18.56
C LEU A 238 -2.97 -12.76 17.23
N ARG A 239 -3.18 -14.07 17.06
CA ARG A 239 -3.76 -14.65 15.85
C ARG A 239 -5.17 -14.09 15.59
N ARG A 240 -6.03 -14.03 16.60
CA ARG A 240 -7.38 -13.49 16.49
C ARG A 240 -7.37 -12.01 16.06
N ARG A 241 -6.53 -11.18 16.69
CA ARG A 241 -6.40 -9.76 16.38
C ARG A 241 -5.83 -9.54 14.98
N TYR A 242 -4.83 -10.31 14.60
CA TYR A 242 -4.24 -10.29 13.26
C TYR A 242 -5.27 -10.68 12.20
N GLN A 243 -6.00 -11.79 12.39
CA GLN A 243 -7.02 -12.23 11.44
C GLN A 243 -8.14 -11.18 11.28
N ALA A 244 -8.53 -10.52 12.37
CA ALA A 244 -9.49 -9.42 12.30
C ALA A 244 -8.97 -8.25 11.46
N MET A 245 -7.69 -7.88 11.61
CA MET A 245 -7.08 -6.80 10.84
C MET A 245 -6.90 -7.20 9.36
N LYS A 246 -6.51 -8.45 9.07
CA LYS A 246 -6.44 -9.00 7.71
C LYS A 246 -7.81 -8.95 7.01
N CYS A 247 -8.88 -9.33 7.72
CA CYS A 247 -10.24 -9.18 7.22
C CYS A 247 -10.60 -7.73 6.89
N ALA A 248 -10.23 -6.78 7.77
CA ALA A 248 -10.47 -5.36 7.54
C ALA A 248 -9.71 -4.84 6.32
N SER A 249 -8.49 -5.33 6.08
CA SER A 249 -7.69 -5.01 4.89
C SER A 249 -8.40 -5.49 3.61
N LEU A 250 -8.91 -6.70 3.57
CA LEU A 250 -9.68 -7.23 2.43
C LEU A 250 -10.96 -6.42 2.14
N LEU A 251 -11.70 -6.03 3.19
CA LEU A 251 -12.88 -5.18 3.03
C LEU A 251 -12.49 -3.79 2.52
N ARG A 252 -11.37 -3.23 3.01
CA ARG A 252 -10.85 -1.95 2.52
C ARG A 252 -10.52 -2.02 1.03
N GLU A 253 -9.91 -3.12 0.58
CA GLU A 253 -9.54 -3.29 -0.82
C GLU A 253 -10.78 -3.35 -1.72
N ALA A 254 -11.80 -4.09 -1.32
CA ALA A 254 -13.07 -4.12 -2.03
C ALA A 254 -13.74 -2.73 -2.10
N MET A 255 -13.80 -2.01 -0.98
CA MET A 255 -14.41 -0.69 -0.94
C MET A 255 -13.57 0.39 -1.64
N TRP A 256 -12.24 0.25 -1.66
CA TRP A 256 -11.35 1.06 -2.47
C TRP A 256 -11.70 0.95 -3.96
N SER A 257 -11.90 -0.28 -4.43
CA SER A 257 -12.32 -0.53 -5.81
C SER A 257 -13.69 0.08 -6.13
N MET A 258 -14.68 -0.03 -5.22
CA MET A 258 -15.99 0.61 -5.40
C MET A 258 -15.88 2.14 -5.53
N VAL A 259 -15.04 2.79 -4.71
CA VAL A 259 -14.82 4.23 -4.76
C VAL A 259 -14.05 4.60 -6.03
N SER A 260 -13.07 3.79 -6.43
CA SER A 260 -12.30 3.98 -7.66
C SER A 260 -13.16 3.88 -8.92
N GLU A 261 -14.15 2.97 -8.96
CA GLU A 261 -15.12 2.83 -10.07
C GLU A 261 -15.85 4.16 -10.36
N ILE A 262 -16.04 5.01 -9.33
CA ILE A 262 -16.72 6.30 -9.49
C ILE A 262 -15.77 7.41 -9.91
N HIS A 263 -14.54 7.39 -9.43
CA HIS A 263 -13.63 8.54 -9.46
C HIS A 263 -12.46 8.39 -10.43
N LEU A 264 -12.10 7.16 -10.83
CA LEU A 264 -11.00 6.92 -11.75
C LEU A 264 -11.49 6.74 -13.18
N THR A 265 -10.77 7.36 -14.11
CA THR A 265 -11.04 7.25 -15.56
C THR A 265 -10.11 6.23 -16.24
N ILE A 266 -9.36 5.46 -15.47
CA ILE A 266 -8.42 4.45 -15.99
C ILE A 266 -9.22 3.22 -16.40
N GLU A 267 -8.86 2.66 -17.55
CA GLU A 267 -9.46 1.43 -18.07
C GLU A 267 -9.02 0.23 -17.21
N PHE A 268 -9.85 -0.12 -16.23
CA PHE A 268 -9.65 -1.23 -15.31
C PHE A 268 -11.02 -1.81 -14.96
N ASP A 269 -11.11 -3.14 -14.84
CA ASP A 269 -12.36 -3.79 -14.45
C ASP A 269 -12.59 -3.73 -12.94
N TYR A 270 -12.98 -2.56 -12.46
CA TYR A 270 -13.28 -2.35 -11.03
C TYR A 270 -14.41 -3.25 -10.52
N GLN A 271 -15.36 -3.66 -11.38
CA GLN A 271 -16.47 -4.50 -10.96
C GLN A 271 -16.02 -5.92 -10.68
N ALA A 272 -15.23 -6.51 -11.57
CA ALA A 272 -14.63 -7.82 -11.35
C ALA A 272 -13.71 -7.81 -10.13
N TYR A 273 -12.85 -6.80 -10.00
CA TYR A 273 -11.93 -6.66 -8.87
C TYR A 273 -12.68 -6.48 -7.53
N THR A 274 -13.77 -5.70 -7.51
CA THR A 274 -14.65 -5.57 -6.35
C THR A 274 -15.25 -6.91 -5.96
N ALA A 275 -15.80 -7.65 -6.94
CA ALA A 275 -16.45 -8.94 -6.69
C ALA A 275 -15.46 -9.96 -6.09
N GLU A 276 -14.25 -10.03 -6.65
CA GLU A 276 -13.19 -10.90 -6.15
C GLU A 276 -12.80 -10.56 -4.71
N ASN A 277 -12.54 -9.29 -4.41
CA ASN A 277 -12.13 -8.88 -3.06
C ASN A 277 -13.27 -9.00 -2.03
N LEU A 278 -14.53 -8.81 -2.42
CA LEU A 278 -15.67 -9.10 -1.54
C LEU A 278 -15.76 -10.61 -1.24
N ASP A 279 -15.58 -11.48 -2.22
CA ASP A 279 -15.59 -12.93 -2.00
C ASP A 279 -14.44 -13.36 -1.06
N ARG A 280 -13.26 -12.80 -1.23
CA ARG A 280 -12.11 -13.02 -0.32
C ARG A 280 -12.42 -12.55 1.10
N PHE A 281 -13.01 -11.37 1.24
CA PHE A 281 -13.46 -10.84 2.53
C PHE A 281 -14.50 -11.74 3.19
N GLU A 282 -15.55 -12.16 2.47
CA GLU A 282 -16.63 -12.98 3.00
C GLU A 282 -16.10 -14.34 3.50
N ARG A 283 -15.21 -14.99 2.76
CA ARG A 283 -14.58 -16.24 3.20
C ARG A 283 -13.76 -16.06 4.47
N ALA A 284 -12.92 -15.03 4.52
CA ALA A 284 -12.09 -14.74 5.69
C ALA A 284 -12.95 -14.36 6.91
N TYR A 285 -14.01 -13.58 6.71
CA TYR A 285 -14.92 -13.17 7.77
C TYR A 285 -15.75 -14.35 8.32
N ALA A 286 -16.20 -15.26 7.46
CA ALA A 286 -16.93 -16.47 7.87
C ALA A 286 -16.07 -17.37 8.77
N THR A 287 -14.78 -17.51 8.48
CA THR A 287 -13.84 -18.26 9.33
C THR A 287 -13.69 -17.64 10.73
N LEU A 288 -13.69 -16.32 10.84
CA LEU A 288 -13.64 -15.61 12.12
C LEU A 288 -14.97 -15.66 12.90
N ALA A 289 -16.09 -15.76 12.22
CA ALA A 289 -17.41 -15.78 12.85
C ALA A 289 -17.78 -17.13 13.44
N ASN A 290 -17.20 -18.22 12.93
CA ASN A 290 -17.42 -19.62 13.32
C ASN A 290 -16.07 -20.28 13.64
N PRO A 291 -15.44 -19.92 14.78
CA PRO A 291 -14.13 -20.45 15.16
C PRO A 291 -14.17 -21.96 15.49
#